data_a8d52e1fdcd88eb31171c88cb7bc3d50
#
_entry.id   a8d52e1fdcd88eb31171c88cb7bc3d50
#
_cell.length_a   1.000
_cell.length_b   1.000
_cell.length_c   1.000
_cell.angle_alpha   90.00
_cell.angle_beta   90.00
_cell.angle_gamma   90.00
#
_symmetry.space_group_name_H-M   'P 1'
#
loop_
_entity.id
_entity.type
_entity.pdbx_description
1 polymer ?
#
loop_
_entity_poly.entity_id
_entity_poly.type
_entity_poly.pdbx_seq_one_letter_code
_entity_poly.pdbx_strand_id
1 'polypeptide(L)'
;MVAQSGVGTVSTKQARIAELARQMPGKAMCSLSHHMDQAWLHEAFRQTRKDGAVGVDGQSAAEYAADLGNNLRALEPRAKSGEYRAPPVRRAHIPKGDGSETRPIGVPTFEDKVLQRAVVMLLEPVYEQDFYDFSYGFRPGRSAHDALEALDRGLHELRGGWVLDVDIRSFFDSLDHEKLRQLLRQRVTDGVVVRLVGKWLNAGVLDGGVAVRAESGTPQGGVISPMLANIYLHEVLDVWWVQEVQPRLRGRSFLVRYADDFVMVFSEQEDALRVQRVLAKRFARFGLTLHPEKTRLVPFCRPPKSGGRPHTGSFDFLGFTHTWGRSRRGNWAVRRKTAKGRFTRALRTINQWLRSARHLPVEQQAIALGAKLRGHFQYYGILGNSVALSRFHYEVRCLWRKWLSRRSQRAYVTWDQMNRLLARYPLPPARLPWRSRQLWLANL
;
A
#
# COMPACT_ATOMS: atom_id res chain seq x y z
N MET A 1 37.52 -25.41 9.64
CA MET A 1 37.68 -24.21 8.78
C MET A 1 37.21 -24.59 7.39
N VAL A 2 35.97 -24.23 7.07
CA VAL A 2 35.38 -24.42 5.72
C VAL A 2 35.62 -23.12 4.98
N ALA A 3 36.38 -23.23 3.87
CA ALA A 3 36.72 -22.11 3.00
C ALA A 3 35.47 -21.36 2.55
N GLN A 4 35.33 -20.07 2.92
CA GLN A 4 34.41 -19.13 2.31
C GLN A 4 34.92 -18.84 0.88
N SER A 5 34.53 -19.68 -0.08
CA SER A 5 34.67 -19.37 -1.50
C SER A 5 33.77 -18.17 -1.83
N GLY A 6 34.28 -17.19 -2.58
CA GLY A 6 33.76 -15.88 -2.92
C GLY A 6 32.37 -15.78 -3.56
N VAL A 7 31.36 -16.26 -2.89
CA VAL A 7 29.94 -16.05 -3.23
C VAL A 7 29.50 -14.79 -2.52
N GLY A 8 29.38 -13.69 -3.27
CA GLY A 8 28.86 -12.43 -2.73
C GLY A 8 27.53 -12.65 -2.01
N THR A 9 27.30 -11.93 -0.91
CA THR A 9 26.03 -11.98 -0.16
C THR A 9 24.86 -11.60 -1.08
N VAL A 10 23.63 -11.99 -0.72
CA VAL A 10 22.42 -11.60 -1.49
C VAL A 10 22.36 -10.08 -1.68
N SER A 11 22.71 -9.32 -0.65
CA SER A 11 22.79 -7.85 -0.71
C SER A 11 23.81 -7.37 -1.77
N THR A 12 24.98 -8.00 -1.85
CA THR A 12 25.99 -7.67 -2.87
C THR A 12 25.49 -7.96 -4.29
N LYS A 13 24.77 -9.09 -4.47
CA LYS A 13 24.16 -9.43 -5.77
C LYS A 13 23.09 -8.40 -6.16
N GLN A 14 22.23 -7.97 -5.22
CA GLN A 14 21.23 -6.94 -5.46
C GLN A 14 21.88 -5.58 -5.81
N ALA A 15 22.92 -5.18 -5.09
CA ALA A 15 23.69 -3.97 -5.41
C ALA A 15 24.30 -4.01 -6.80
N ARG A 16 24.82 -5.18 -7.23
CA ARG A 16 25.35 -5.37 -8.58
C ARG A 16 24.27 -5.28 -9.66
N ILE A 17 23.10 -5.87 -9.43
CA ILE A 17 21.95 -5.75 -10.34
C ILE A 17 21.53 -4.28 -10.47
N ALA A 18 21.44 -3.56 -9.36
CA ALA A 18 21.08 -2.12 -9.36
C ALA A 18 22.11 -1.29 -10.13
N GLU A 19 23.39 -1.56 -9.95
CA GLU A 19 24.47 -0.85 -10.66
C GLU A 19 24.40 -1.10 -12.17
N LEU A 20 24.24 -2.37 -12.60
CA LEU A 20 24.07 -2.71 -14.01
C LEU A 20 22.80 -2.05 -14.61
N ALA A 21 21.70 -2.04 -13.88
CA ALA A 21 20.46 -1.38 -14.33
C ALA A 21 20.64 0.12 -14.53
N ARG A 22 21.42 0.77 -13.64
CA ARG A 22 21.73 2.22 -13.71
C ARG A 22 22.64 2.55 -14.90
N GLN A 23 23.61 1.67 -15.19
CA GLN A 23 24.53 1.83 -16.32
C GLN A 23 23.84 1.59 -17.68
N MET A 24 22.72 0.88 -17.68
CA MET A 24 21.96 0.54 -18.89
C MET A 24 20.52 1.07 -18.83
N PRO A 25 20.31 2.41 -18.80
CA PRO A 25 18.96 2.98 -18.73
C PRO A 25 18.17 2.59 -19.98
N GLY A 26 16.91 2.15 -19.79
CA GLY A 26 16.01 1.76 -20.86
C GLY A 26 16.39 0.48 -21.61
N LYS A 27 17.53 -0.18 -21.30
CA LYS A 27 17.93 -1.46 -21.93
C LYS A 27 17.38 -2.64 -21.13
N ALA A 28 17.00 -3.70 -21.84
CA ALA A 28 16.47 -4.90 -21.22
C ALA A 28 17.56 -5.74 -20.54
N MET A 29 17.29 -6.17 -19.32
CA MET A 29 18.12 -7.10 -18.55
C MET A 29 17.77 -8.54 -18.97
N CYS A 30 18.70 -9.23 -19.60
CA CYS A 30 18.45 -10.58 -20.15
C CYS A 30 18.91 -11.73 -19.24
N SER A 31 19.67 -11.44 -18.22
CA SER A 31 20.26 -12.48 -17.34
C SER A 31 20.17 -12.03 -15.88
N LEU A 32 19.10 -12.42 -15.18
CA LEU A 32 18.85 -12.15 -13.76
C LEU A 32 18.73 -13.44 -12.95
N SER A 33 18.13 -14.48 -13.55
CA SER A 33 17.77 -15.72 -12.87
C SER A 33 18.98 -16.55 -12.39
N HIS A 34 20.17 -16.31 -12.91
CA HIS A 34 21.39 -16.97 -12.42
C HIS A 34 21.73 -16.57 -10.97
N HIS A 35 21.27 -15.39 -10.51
CA HIS A 35 21.43 -14.96 -9.13
C HIS A 35 20.54 -15.75 -8.16
N MET A 36 19.46 -16.38 -8.66
CA MET A 36 18.49 -17.12 -7.86
C MET A 36 19.04 -18.53 -7.54
N ASP A 37 20.04 -18.59 -6.67
CA ASP A 37 20.60 -19.80 -6.09
C ASP A 37 20.00 -20.15 -4.73
N GLN A 38 20.52 -21.17 -4.06
CA GLN A 38 20.04 -21.61 -2.75
C GLN A 38 20.10 -20.51 -1.70
N ALA A 39 21.16 -19.70 -1.67
CA ALA A 39 21.30 -18.60 -0.72
C ALA A 39 20.24 -17.51 -0.98
N TRP A 40 19.92 -17.23 -2.25
CA TRP A 40 18.87 -16.31 -2.65
C TRP A 40 17.48 -16.79 -2.24
N LEU A 41 17.16 -18.05 -2.48
CA LEU A 41 15.88 -18.65 -2.08
C LEU A 41 15.73 -18.71 -0.56
N HIS A 42 16.82 -18.96 0.17
CA HIS A 42 16.81 -18.92 1.63
C HIS A 42 16.50 -17.51 2.15
N GLU A 43 17.09 -16.47 1.55
CA GLU A 43 16.79 -15.09 1.88
C GLU A 43 15.33 -14.73 1.50
N ALA A 44 14.83 -15.19 0.37
CA ALA A 44 13.43 -15.03 -0.02
C ALA A 44 12.47 -15.69 0.98
N PHE A 45 12.81 -16.90 1.47
CA PHE A 45 12.08 -17.53 2.56
C PHE A 45 12.10 -16.64 3.82
N ARG A 46 13.28 -16.12 4.22
CA ARG A 46 13.43 -15.27 5.41
C ARG A 46 12.54 -14.03 5.33
N GLN A 47 12.48 -13.39 4.17
CA GLN A 47 11.65 -12.19 3.92
C GLN A 47 10.16 -12.49 3.73
N THR A 48 9.77 -13.74 3.47
CA THR A 48 8.36 -14.10 3.31
C THR A 48 7.66 -14.14 4.66
N ARG A 49 6.49 -13.51 4.75
CA ARG A 49 5.66 -13.47 5.95
C ARG A 49 5.19 -14.87 6.37
N LYS A 50 5.36 -15.23 7.65
CA LYS A 50 5.09 -16.59 8.19
C LYS A 50 3.68 -16.76 8.76
N ASP A 51 3.04 -15.69 9.22
CA ASP A 51 1.72 -15.68 9.86
C ASP A 51 0.55 -15.45 8.86
N GLY A 52 0.81 -15.62 7.57
CA GLY A 52 -0.19 -15.46 6.52
C GLY A 52 -1.08 -16.70 6.36
N ALA A 53 -2.26 -16.50 5.76
CA ALA A 53 -3.18 -17.59 5.41
C ALA A 53 -2.52 -18.65 4.51
N VAL A 54 -2.89 -19.92 4.67
CA VAL A 54 -2.39 -21.04 3.85
C VAL A 54 -3.04 -21.05 2.47
N GLY A 55 -2.32 -21.59 1.48
CA GLY A 55 -2.79 -21.74 0.10
C GLY A 55 -3.78 -22.88 -0.10
N VAL A 56 -3.89 -23.37 -1.34
CA VAL A 56 -4.76 -24.49 -1.72
C VAL A 56 -4.26 -25.83 -1.19
N ASP A 57 -2.95 -25.95 -0.95
CA ASP A 57 -2.26 -27.13 -0.42
C ASP A 57 -2.42 -27.29 1.09
N GLY A 58 -2.95 -26.28 1.78
CA GLY A 58 -3.09 -26.26 3.24
C GLY A 58 -1.76 -26.14 4.00
N GLN A 59 -0.62 -26.10 3.32
CA GLN A 59 0.70 -26.08 3.95
C GLN A 59 0.98 -24.73 4.62
N SER A 60 1.30 -24.77 5.90
CA SER A 60 1.71 -23.61 6.69
C SER A 60 3.19 -23.28 6.48
N ALA A 61 3.61 -22.08 6.89
CA ALA A 61 5.02 -21.68 6.90
C ALA A 61 5.88 -22.57 7.81
N ALA A 62 5.32 -23.05 8.92
CA ALA A 62 6.03 -23.91 9.87
C ALA A 62 6.28 -25.32 9.28
N GLU A 63 5.27 -25.90 8.63
CA GLU A 63 5.40 -27.19 7.95
C GLU A 63 6.37 -27.13 6.77
N TYR A 64 6.35 -26.05 5.98
CA TYR A 64 7.35 -25.82 4.91
C TYR A 64 8.76 -25.68 5.49
N ALA A 65 8.90 -25.01 6.63
CA ALA A 65 10.19 -24.80 7.28
C ALA A 65 10.77 -26.07 7.91
N ALA A 66 9.96 -27.07 8.25
CA ALA A 66 10.40 -28.33 8.84
C ALA A 66 11.38 -29.08 7.92
N ASP A 67 11.24 -28.96 6.60
CA ASP A 67 12.15 -29.54 5.60
C ASP A 67 12.66 -28.48 4.61
N LEU A 68 13.03 -27.31 5.11
CA LEU A 68 13.39 -26.14 4.31
C LEU A 68 14.50 -26.46 3.29
N GLY A 69 15.54 -27.16 3.73
CA GLY A 69 16.71 -27.45 2.87
C GLY A 69 16.35 -28.27 1.63
N ASN A 70 15.53 -29.30 1.77
CA ASN A 70 15.08 -30.12 0.66
C ASN A 70 14.07 -29.38 -0.21
N ASN A 71 13.13 -28.66 0.40
CA ASN A 71 12.14 -27.87 -0.30
C ASN A 71 12.79 -26.83 -1.23
N LEU A 72 13.77 -26.09 -0.75
CA LEU A 72 14.48 -25.08 -1.56
C LEU A 72 15.37 -25.72 -2.61
N ARG A 73 16.07 -26.85 -2.30
CA ARG A 73 16.86 -27.60 -3.28
C ARG A 73 16.04 -28.15 -4.42
N ALA A 74 14.82 -28.60 -4.15
CA ALA A 74 13.89 -29.07 -5.17
C ALA A 74 13.25 -27.92 -5.98
N LEU A 75 13.04 -26.77 -5.36
CA LEU A 75 12.41 -25.60 -5.99
C LEU A 75 13.29 -24.93 -7.05
N GLU A 76 14.59 -24.79 -6.80
CA GLU A 76 15.51 -24.07 -7.69
C GLU A 76 15.53 -24.64 -9.11
N PRO A 77 15.81 -25.95 -9.35
CA PRO A 77 15.86 -26.51 -10.70
C PRO A 77 14.49 -26.46 -11.39
N ARG A 78 13.40 -26.73 -10.68
CA ARG A 78 12.03 -26.63 -11.24
C ARG A 78 11.70 -25.21 -11.72
N ALA A 79 12.13 -24.19 -10.97
CA ALA A 79 11.92 -22.79 -11.35
C ALA A 79 12.72 -22.42 -12.60
N LYS A 80 13.98 -22.85 -12.68
CA LYS A 80 14.91 -22.52 -13.79
C LYS A 80 14.63 -23.33 -15.07
N SER A 81 14.32 -24.62 -14.97
CA SER A 81 14.03 -25.48 -16.14
C SER A 81 12.71 -25.14 -16.83
N GLY A 82 11.75 -24.58 -16.09
CA GLY A 82 10.40 -24.36 -16.56
C GLY A 82 9.41 -25.44 -16.14
N GLU A 83 9.81 -26.44 -15.41
CA GLU A 83 8.94 -27.51 -14.87
C GLU A 83 8.05 -27.01 -13.73
N TYR A 84 8.42 -25.93 -13.05
CA TYR A 84 7.58 -25.33 -12.01
C TYR A 84 6.19 -25.02 -12.55
N ARG A 85 5.15 -25.47 -11.85
CA ARG A 85 3.74 -25.17 -12.14
C ARG A 85 3.18 -24.35 -11.00
N ALA A 86 2.74 -23.12 -11.30
CA ALA A 86 2.08 -22.27 -10.31
C ALA A 86 0.72 -22.88 -9.92
N PRO A 87 0.50 -23.24 -8.64
CA PRO A 87 -0.80 -23.71 -8.20
C PRO A 87 -1.86 -22.61 -8.30
N PRO A 88 -3.16 -22.95 -8.44
CA PRO A 88 -4.21 -21.95 -8.36
C PRO A 88 -4.21 -21.27 -6.98
N VAL A 89 -4.52 -19.98 -6.93
CA VAL A 89 -4.63 -19.26 -5.67
C VAL A 89 -5.96 -19.56 -4.99
N ARG A 90 -5.95 -19.77 -3.68
CA ARG A 90 -7.17 -19.93 -2.89
C ARG A 90 -7.86 -18.60 -2.70
N ARG A 91 -9.13 -18.47 -3.10
CA ARG A 91 -9.91 -17.25 -2.88
C ARG A 91 -10.29 -17.09 -1.42
N ALA A 92 -10.03 -15.91 -0.88
CA ALA A 92 -10.50 -15.48 0.43
C ALA A 92 -11.20 -14.13 0.28
N HIS A 93 -12.35 -13.95 0.96
CA HIS A 93 -13.11 -12.70 0.91
C HIS A 93 -12.84 -11.88 2.16
N ILE A 94 -12.27 -10.69 1.98
CA ILE A 94 -12.02 -9.74 3.08
C ILE A 94 -13.07 -8.63 3.05
N PRO A 95 -13.73 -8.31 4.18
CA PRO A 95 -14.71 -7.24 4.23
C PRO A 95 -14.13 -5.91 3.77
N LYS A 96 -14.81 -5.27 2.81
CA LYS A 96 -14.46 -3.95 2.29
C LYS A 96 -15.31 -2.89 2.99
N GLY A 97 -14.70 -1.78 3.36
CA GLY A 97 -15.45 -0.65 3.87
C GLY A 97 -16.16 -0.94 5.19
N ASP A 98 -17.47 -0.91 5.19
CA ASP A 98 -18.34 -1.16 6.33
C ASP A 98 -18.71 -2.65 6.51
N GLY A 99 -18.22 -3.50 5.64
CA GLY A 99 -18.51 -4.93 5.64
C GLY A 99 -19.68 -5.33 4.76
N SER A 100 -20.36 -4.38 4.07
CA SER A 100 -21.43 -4.67 3.11
C SER A 100 -20.89 -5.30 1.82
N GLU A 101 -19.68 -4.98 1.45
CA GLU A 101 -18.96 -5.56 0.31
C GLU A 101 -17.74 -6.35 0.77
N THR A 102 -17.34 -7.33 -0.02
CA THR A 102 -16.10 -8.06 0.18
C THR A 102 -15.13 -7.78 -0.97
N ARG A 103 -13.83 -7.86 -0.65
CA ARG A 103 -12.75 -7.84 -1.62
C ARG A 103 -12.22 -9.26 -1.76
N PRO A 104 -12.27 -9.87 -2.94
CA PRO A 104 -11.66 -11.16 -3.16
C PRO A 104 -10.13 -11.03 -3.15
N ILE A 105 -9.47 -11.89 -2.39
CA ILE A 105 -8.01 -11.97 -2.34
C ILE A 105 -7.61 -13.39 -2.70
N GLY A 106 -6.61 -13.52 -3.59
CA GLY A 106 -5.99 -14.80 -3.90
C GLY A 106 -4.83 -15.10 -2.95
N VAL A 107 -4.89 -16.22 -2.27
CA VAL A 107 -3.84 -16.68 -1.35
C VAL A 107 -3.01 -17.77 -2.04
N PRO A 108 -1.74 -17.49 -2.44
CA PRO A 108 -0.84 -18.49 -3.00
C PRO A 108 -0.40 -19.52 -1.96
N THR A 109 0.09 -20.67 -2.40
CA THR A 109 0.79 -21.64 -1.54
C THR A 109 2.03 -21.01 -0.89
N PHE A 110 2.54 -21.61 0.18
CA PHE A 110 3.69 -21.04 0.85
C PHE A 110 4.96 -21.12 -0.02
N GLU A 111 5.18 -22.22 -0.72
CA GLU A 111 6.27 -22.36 -1.71
C GLU A 111 6.19 -21.28 -2.78
N ASP A 112 4.99 -21.03 -3.31
CA ASP A 112 4.77 -20.02 -4.34
C ASP A 112 5.05 -18.60 -3.81
N LYS A 113 4.69 -18.29 -2.55
CA LYS A 113 5.06 -17.03 -1.90
C LYS A 113 6.58 -16.83 -1.82
N VAL A 114 7.32 -17.89 -1.53
CA VAL A 114 8.80 -17.85 -1.47
C VAL A 114 9.38 -17.59 -2.85
N LEU A 115 8.91 -18.31 -3.88
CA LEU A 115 9.40 -18.12 -5.25
C LEU A 115 9.02 -16.74 -5.81
N GLN A 116 7.81 -16.26 -5.56
CA GLN A 116 7.40 -14.89 -5.91
C GLN A 116 8.30 -13.85 -5.22
N ARG A 117 8.64 -14.03 -3.94
CA ARG A 117 9.58 -13.16 -3.23
C ARG A 117 10.97 -13.19 -3.86
N ALA A 118 11.45 -14.35 -4.25
CA ALA A 118 12.73 -14.49 -4.93
C ALA A 118 12.79 -13.68 -6.24
N VAL A 119 11.70 -13.70 -7.03
CA VAL A 119 11.60 -12.90 -8.26
C VAL A 119 11.45 -11.41 -7.96
N VAL A 120 10.67 -11.03 -6.94
CA VAL A 120 10.58 -9.62 -6.51
C VAL A 120 11.99 -9.08 -6.16
N MET A 121 12.80 -9.85 -5.43
CA MET A 121 14.17 -9.47 -5.08
C MET A 121 15.12 -9.29 -6.29
N LEU A 122 14.79 -9.91 -7.45
CA LEU A 122 15.51 -9.65 -8.72
C LEU A 122 15.01 -8.38 -9.41
N LEU A 123 13.69 -8.12 -9.38
CA LEU A 123 13.05 -7.00 -10.08
C LEU A 123 13.24 -5.67 -9.35
N GLU A 124 13.16 -5.66 -8.02
CA GLU A 124 13.30 -4.44 -7.20
C GLU A 124 14.56 -3.63 -7.55
N PRO A 125 15.77 -4.19 -7.53
CA PRO A 125 16.98 -3.41 -7.81
C PRO A 125 17.05 -2.88 -9.24
N VAL A 126 16.33 -3.49 -10.20
CA VAL A 126 16.22 -2.99 -11.58
C VAL A 126 15.28 -1.79 -11.62
N TYR A 127 14.03 -1.96 -11.19
CA TYR A 127 12.99 -0.95 -11.34
C TYR A 127 13.13 0.22 -10.37
N GLU A 128 13.82 0.06 -9.23
CA GLU A 128 14.15 1.18 -8.34
C GLU A 128 15.09 2.21 -9.01
N GLN A 129 15.78 1.85 -10.09
CA GLN A 129 16.57 2.80 -10.88
C GLN A 129 15.71 3.59 -11.89
N ASP A 130 14.54 3.04 -12.25
CA ASP A 130 13.66 3.62 -13.27
C ASP A 130 12.48 4.41 -12.65
N PHE A 131 11.97 3.97 -11.49
CA PHE A 131 10.80 4.59 -10.85
C PHE A 131 11.05 6.03 -10.41
N TYR A 132 10.14 6.93 -10.77
CA TYR A 132 10.19 8.33 -10.38
C TYR A 132 9.99 8.54 -8.87
N ASP A 133 10.49 9.66 -8.37
CA ASP A 133 10.47 10.01 -6.94
C ASP A 133 9.08 10.29 -6.40
N PHE A 134 8.12 10.63 -7.24
CA PHE A 134 6.73 10.86 -6.86
C PHE A 134 5.89 9.56 -6.70
N SER A 135 6.48 8.38 -6.96
CA SER A 135 5.88 7.06 -6.73
C SER A 135 6.37 6.48 -5.41
N TYR A 136 5.45 6.13 -4.49
CA TYR A 136 5.79 5.75 -3.11
C TYR A 136 5.32 4.34 -2.73
N GLY A 137 4.19 3.87 -3.27
CA GLY A 137 3.55 2.63 -2.81
C GLY A 137 4.37 1.37 -3.11
N PHE A 138 4.50 0.48 -2.13
CA PHE A 138 5.18 -0.81 -2.23
C PHE A 138 6.64 -0.76 -2.66
N ARG A 139 7.33 0.35 -2.43
CA ARG A 139 8.75 0.54 -2.73
C ARG A 139 9.59 0.51 -1.46
N PRO A 140 10.82 -0.06 -1.51
CA PRO A 140 11.72 -0.06 -0.37
C PRO A 140 12.05 1.34 0.12
N GLY A 141 12.07 1.52 1.44
CA GLY A 141 12.42 2.80 2.06
C GLY A 141 11.41 3.94 1.87
N ARG A 142 10.26 3.69 1.23
CA ARG A 142 9.20 4.69 1.00
C ARG A 142 7.92 4.33 1.74
N SER A 143 7.21 5.33 2.22
CA SER A 143 6.01 5.15 3.04
C SER A 143 4.85 6.04 2.59
N ALA A 144 3.65 5.74 3.10
CA ALA A 144 2.49 6.61 2.91
C ALA A 144 2.70 8.01 3.51
N HIS A 145 3.51 8.12 4.57
CA HIS A 145 3.83 9.41 5.18
C HIS A 145 4.75 10.27 4.30
N ASP A 146 5.69 9.64 3.58
CA ASP A 146 6.54 10.34 2.62
C ASP A 146 5.70 10.89 1.45
N ALA A 147 4.72 10.12 0.96
CA ALA A 147 3.76 10.58 -0.05
C ALA A 147 2.91 11.76 0.44
N LEU A 148 2.41 11.69 1.69
CA LEU A 148 1.65 12.78 2.32
C LEU A 148 2.50 14.03 2.56
N GLU A 149 3.79 13.89 2.87
CA GLU A 149 4.71 15.00 3.03
C GLU A 149 5.03 15.66 1.68
N ALA A 150 5.25 14.86 0.64
CA ALA A 150 5.47 15.36 -0.71
C ALA A 150 4.24 16.13 -1.24
N LEU A 151 3.03 15.60 -1.01
CA LEU A 151 1.79 16.29 -1.36
C LEU A 151 1.65 17.62 -0.61
N ASP A 152 1.90 17.63 0.69
CA ASP A 152 1.83 18.84 1.53
C ASP A 152 2.80 19.91 1.04
N ARG A 153 4.05 19.55 0.75
CA ARG A 153 5.08 20.42 0.21
C ARG A 153 4.66 21.02 -1.14
N GLY A 154 4.27 20.18 -2.09
CA GLY A 154 3.84 20.65 -3.42
C GLY A 154 2.63 21.57 -3.37
N LEU A 155 1.65 21.30 -2.49
CA LEU A 155 0.50 22.17 -2.28
C LEU A 155 0.90 23.54 -1.69
N HIS A 156 1.89 23.59 -0.82
CA HIS A 156 2.42 24.86 -0.29
C HIS A 156 3.20 25.65 -1.35
N GLU A 157 4.05 25.00 -2.13
CA GLU A 157 4.84 25.60 -3.21
C GLU A 157 3.97 26.17 -4.34
N LEU A 158 2.89 25.46 -4.72
CA LEU A 158 1.91 25.95 -5.69
C LEU A 158 0.90 26.93 -5.09
N ARG A 159 0.86 27.12 -3.77
CA ARG A 159 -0.19 27.85 -3.04
C ARG A 159 -1.59 27.24 -3.28
N GLY A 160 -1.67 25.90 -3.37
CA GLY A 160 -2.84 25.16 -3.75
C GLY A 160 -2.97 25.02 -5.26
N GLY A 161 -4.20 24.97 -5.76
CA GLY A 161 -4.49 24.80 -7.19
C GLY A 161 -5.70 23.92 -7.42
N TRP A 162 -5.69 23.18 -8.53
CA TRP A 162 -6.72 22.24 -8.92
C TRP A 162 -6.19 20.83 -8.68
N VAL A 163 -6.86 20.09 -7.79
CA VAL A 163 -6.50 18.71 -7.44
C VAL A 163 -7.38 17.74 -8.20
N LEU A 164 -6.79 16.98 -9.08
CA LEU A 164 -7.43 15.84 -9.73
C LEU A 164 -7.18 14.60 -8.88
N ASP A 165 -8.19 14.20 -8.13
CA ASP A 165 -8.26 13.00 -7.28
C ASP A 165 -8.75 11.84 -8.16
N VAL A 166 -7.93 10.79 -8.34
CA VAL A 166 -8.19 9.73 -9.33
C VAL A 166 -8.30 8.38 -8.65
N ASP A 167 -9.39 7.67 -8.93
CA ASP A 167 -9.62 6.28 -8.51
C ASP A 167 -9.73 5.38 -9.75
N ILE A 168 -8.93 4.32 -9.81
CA ILE A 168 -8.98 3.30 -10.86
C ILE A 168 -9.98 2.22 -10.43
N ARG A 169 -10.96 1.92 -11.28
CA ARG A 169 -11.95 0.88 -11.00
C ARG A 169 -11.30 -0.51 -11.05
N SER A 170 -11.39 -1.27 -9.96
CA SER A 170 -10.92 -2.67 -9.88
C SER A 170 -9.54 -2.90 -10.50
N PHE A 171 -8.57 -2.04 -10.17
CA PHE A 171 -7.26 -1.99 -10.83
C PHE A 171 -6.60 -3.37 -10.98
N PHE A 172 -6.46 -4.14 -9.89
CA PHE A 172 -5.82 -5.45 -9.94
C PHE A 172 -6.57 -6.48 -10.79
N ASP A 173 -7.90 -6.38 -10.87
CA ASP A 173 -8.75 -7.29 -11.63
C ASP A 173 -8.80 -6.92 -13.13
N SER A 174 -8.41 -5.68 -13.48
CA SER A 174 -8.45 -5.15 -14.85
C SER A 174 -7.11 -5.16 -15.57
N LEU A 175 -6.03 -5.60 -14.91
CA LEU A 175 -4.71 -5.66 -15.53
C LEU A 175 -4.69 -6.66 -16.70
N ASP A 176 -4.41 -6.14 -17.91
CA ASP A 176 -4.25 -6.94 -19.11
C ASP A 176 -2.92 -7.70 -19.07
N HIS A 177 -2.99 -9.04 -19.06
CA HIS A 177 -1.83 -9.91 -18.94
C HIS A 177 -0.84 -9.76 -20.09
N GLU A 178 -1.32 -9.58 -21.30
CA GLU A 178 -0.44 -9.45 -22.47
C GLU A 178 0.30 -8.12 -22.44
N LYS A 179 -0.41 -7.04 -22.18
CA LYS A 179 0.21 -5.71 -22.01
C LYS A 179 1.20 -5.68 -20.86
N LEU A 180 0.86 -6.30 -19.71
CA LEU A 180 1.79 -6.40 -18.59
C LEU A 180 3.08 -7.14 -18.97
N ARG A 181 2.97 -8.26 -19.73
CA ARG A 181 4.15 -8.99 -20.23
C ARG A 181 4.96 -8.16 -21.22
N GLN A 182 4.29 -7.41 -22.10
CA GLN A 182 4.97 -6.51 -23.03
C GLN A 182 5.74 -5.41 -22.28
N LEU A 183 5.12 -4.77 -21.29
CA LEU A 183 5.76 -3.74 -20.47
C LEU A 183 6.93 -4.32 -19.65
N LEU A 184 6.76 -5.49 -19.04
CA LEU A 184 7.84 -6.17 -18.34
C LEU A 184 9.05 -6.44 -19.27
N ARG A 185 8.79 -6.93 -20.49
CA ARG A 185 9.84 -7.25 -21.47
C ARG A 185 10.61 -6.03 -21.99
N GLN A 186 10.08 -4.84 -21.86
CA GLN A 186 10.84 -3.62 -22.21
C GLN A 186 12.09 -3.47 -21.32
N ARG A 187 12.02 -3.97 -20.08
CA ARG A 187 13.09 -3.81 -19.10
C ARG A 187 13.70 -5.13 -18.63
N VAL A 188 12.98 -6.24 -18.72
CA VAL A 188 13.43 -7.57 -18.28
C VAL A 188 13.04 -8.62 -19.33
N THR A 189 14.03 -9.17 -20.01
CA THR A 189 13.87 -10.23 -21.01
C THR A 189 14.40 -11.60 -20.55
N ASP A 190 14.83 -11.71 -19.26
CA ASP A 190 15.23 -12.99 -18.68
C ASP A 190 14.11 -14.02 -18.82
N GLY A 191 14.39 -15.12 -19.56
CA GLY A 191 13.40 -16.11 -19.94
C GLY A 191 12.76 -16.84 -18.75
N VAL A 192 13.52 -17.02 -17.65
CA VAL A 192 13.00 -17.64 -16.41
C VAL A 192 12.04 -16.71 -15.71
N VAL A 193 12.44 -15.46 -15.52
CA VAL A 193 11.63 -14.43 -14.85
C VAL A 193 10.30 -14.21 -15.62
N VAL A 194 10.38 -13.97 -16.93
CA VAL A 194 9.19 -13.73 -17.77
C VAL A 194 8.26 -14.94 -17.79
N ARG A 195 8.82 -16.16 -17.83
CA ARG A 195 8.03 -17.41 -17.79
C ARG A 195 7.33 -17.60 -16.43
N LEU A 196 8.03 -17.35 -15.31
CA LEU A 196 7.43 -17.45 -13.98
C LEU A 196 6.31 -16.43 -13.79
N VAL A 197 6.50 -15.16 -14.16
CA VAL A 197 5.44 -14.14 -14.14
C VAL A 197 4.24 -14.60 -14.98
N GLY A 198 4.49 -15.12 -16.20
CA GLY A 198 3.43 -15.65 -17.05
C GLY A 198 2.64 -16.81 -16.39
N LYS A 199 3.32 -17.69 -15.65
CA LYS A 199 2.67 -18.80 -14.93
C LYS A 199 1.78 -18.27 -13.80
N TRP A 200 2.21 -17.29 -13.02
CA TRP A 200 1.40 -16.70 -11.95
C TRP A 200 0.19 -15.92 -12.47
N LEU A 201 0.33 -15.21 -13.57
CA LEU A 201 -0.81 -14.53 -14.21
C LEU A 201 -1.87 -15.53 -14.69
N ASN A 202 -1.46 -16.76 -15.10
CA ASN A 202 -2.34 -17.79 -15.61
C ASN A 202 -2.70 -18.89 -14.57
N ALA A 203 -2.26 -18.77 -13.32
CA ALA A 203 -2.43 -19.80 -12.30
C ALA A 203 -3.91 -20.13 -11.96
N GLY A 204 -4.81 -19.19 -12.26
CA GLY A 204 -6.23 -19.33 -11.93
C GLY A 204 -6.53 -19.13 -10.45
N VAL A 205 -7.81 -19.21 -10.12
CA VAL A 205 -8.33 -19.01 -8.75
C VAL A 205 -9.22 -20.18 -8.38
N LEU A 206 -9.00 -20.77 -7.22
CA LEU A 206 -9.88 -21.76 -6.63
C LEU A 206 -10.88 -21.06 -5.70
N ASP A 207 -12.16 -21.05 -6.08
CA ASP A 207 -13.25 -20.44 -5.31
C ASP A 207 -14.29 -21.52 -4.98
N GLY A 208 -14.51 -21.80 -3.68
CA GLY A 208 -15.46 -22.81 -3.25
C GLY A 208 -15.24 -24.22 -3.82
N GLY A 209 -14.00 -24.57 -4.19
CA GLY A 209 -13.67 -25.88 -4.80
C GLY A 209 -13.72 -25.88 -6.33
N VAL A 210 -14.16 -24.80 -6.98
CA VAL A 210 -14.20 -24.66 -8.43
C VAL A 210 -13.00 -23.85 -8.92
N ALA A 211 -12.23 -24.40 -9.87
CA ALA A 211 -11.12 -23.69 -10.50
C ALA A 211 -11.64 -22.75 -11.59
N VAL A 212 -11.46 -21.46 -11.40
CA VAL A 212 -11.82 -20.42 -12.37
C VAL A 212 -10.53 -19.85 -12.97
N ARG A 213 -10.42 -19.88 -14.29
CA ARG A 213 -9.31 -19.26 -15.00
C ARG A 213 -9.63 -17.77 -15.23
N ALA A 214 -8.81 -16.88 -14.74
CA ALA A 214 -8.96 -15.46 -15.00
C ALA A 214 -8.23 -15.11 -16.31
N GLU A 215 -8.94 -14.52 -17.28
CA GLU A 215 -8.35 -14.02 -18.52
C GLU A 215 -7.66 -12.67 -18.34
N SER A 216 -7.98 -11.96 -17.25
CA SER A 216 -7.42 -10.66 -16.88
C SER A 216 -7.22 -10.59 -15.36
N GLY A 217 -6.39 -9.65 -14.94
CA GLY A 217 -6.13 -9.37 -13.53
C GLY A 217 -4.95 -10.16 -12.94
N THR A 218 -4.32 -9.59 -11.94
CA THR A 218 -3.38 -10.31 -11.07
C THR A 218 -4.13 -10.74 -9.83
N PRO A 219 -3.94 -11.97 -9.30
CA PRO A 219 -4.56 -12.35 -8.04
C PRO A 219 -4.19 -11.32 -6.96
N GLN A 220 -5.18 -10.57 -6.49
CA GLN A 220 -4.97 -9.60 -5.43
C GLN A 220 -4.55 -10.35 -4.16
N GLY A 221 -3.29 -10.18 -3.73
CA GLY A 221 -2.73 -10.90 -2.57
C GLY A 221 -1.49 -11.75 -2.87
N GLY A 222 -1.10 -11.91 -4.14
CA GLY A 222 0.20 -12.46 -4.51
C GLY A 222 1.34 -11.54 -4.05
N VAL A 223 2.47 -12.13 -3.66
CA VAL A 223 3.67 -11.38 -3.20
C VAL A 223 4.25 -10.51 -4.31
N ILE A 224 4.15 -10.95 -5.56
CA ILE A 224 4.66 -10.24 -6.73
C ILE A 224 3.69 -9.17 -7.26
N SER A 225 2.38 -9.28 -6.95
CA SER A 225 1.36 -8.41 -7.53
C SER A 225 1.59 -6.90 -7.32
N PRO A 226 2.07 -6.42 -6.15
CA PRO A 226 2.41 -5.02 -5.96
C PRO A 226 3.53 -4.52 -6.88
N MET A 227 4.54 -5.37 -7.13
CA MET A 227 5.65 -5.05 -8.03
C MET A 227 5.17 -4.93 -9.48
N LEU A 228 4.38 -5.90 -9.94
CA LEU A 228 3.79 -5.88 -11.29
C LEU A 228 2.85 -4.69 -11.48
N ALA A 229 2.08 -4.33 -10.46
CA ALA A 229 1.24 -3.15 -10.44
C ALA A 229 2.04 -1.85 -10.61
N ASN A 230 3.17 -1.74 -9.90
CA ASN A 230 4.06 -0.58 -10.03
C ASN A 230 4.72 -0.53 -11.41
N ILE A 231 5.18 -1.65 -11.96
CA ILE A 231 5.72 -1.73 -13.33
C ILE A 231 4.67 -1.25 -14.34
N TYR A 232 3.43 -1.72 -14.21
CA TYR A 232 2.36 -1.33 -15.12
C TYR A 232 2.07 0.17 -15.06
N LEU A 233 1.89 0.72 -13.87
CA LEU A 233 1.57 2.14 -13.68
C LEU A 233 2.76 3.06 -13.98
N HIS A 234 3.97 2.58 -13.82
CA HIS A 234 5.16 3.32 -14.24
C HIS A 234 5.10 3.66 -15.73
N GLU A 235 4.82 2.68 -16.58
CA GLU A 235 4.77 2.88 -18.02
C GLU A 235 3.46 3.59 -18.46
N VAL A 236 2.33 3.21 -17.88
CA VAL A 236 1.03 3.72 -18.27
C VAL A 236 0.82 5.16 -17.83
N LEU A 237 1.26 5.50 -16.63
CA LEU A 237 1.01 6.78 -15.98
C LEU A 237 2.30 7.61 -15.81
N ASP A 238 3.33 7.07 -15.14
CA ASP A 238 4.45 7.89 -14.65
C ASP A 238 5.32 8.40 -15.81
N VAL A 239 5.74 7.52 -16.71
CA VAL A 239 6.53 7.87 -17.90
C VAL A 239 5.72 8.79 -18.82
N TRP A 240 4.46 8.45 -19.07
CA TRP A 240 3.57 9.28 -19.87
C TRP A 240 3.35 10.68 -19.27
N TRP A 241 3.23 10.77 -17.93
CA TRP A 241 3.11 12.04 -17.22
C TRP A 241 4.33 12.92 -17.44
N VAL A 242 5.53 12.39 -17.25
CA VAL A 242 6.77 13.17 -17.31
C VAL A 242 7.13 13.53 -18.75
N GLN A 243 7.01 12.58 -19.69
CA GLN A 243 7.51 12.76 -21.05
C GLN A 243 6.50 13.44 -21.98
N GLU A 244 5.20 13.21 -21.76
CA GLU A 244 4.19 13.68 -22.70
C GLU A 244 3.25 14.74 -22.13
N VAL A 245 2.83 14.62 -20.87
CA VAL A 245 1.82 15.52 -20.29
C VAL A 245 2.46 16.78 -19.76
N GLN A 246 3.39 16.65 -18.83
CA GLN A 246 4.00 17.77 -18.11
C GLN A 246 4.60 18.84 -19.05
N PRO A 247 5.34 18.47 -20.13
CA PRO A 247 5.92 19.46 -21.05
C PRO A 247 4.89 20.28 -21.85
N ARG A 248 3.64 19.78 -21.93
CA ARG A 248 2.54 20.42 -22.69
C ARG A 248 1.61 21.26 -21.82
N LEU A 249 1.86 21.32 -20.51
CA LEU A 249 1.07 22.14 -19.59
C LEU A 249 1.56 23.60 -19.59
N ARG A 250 0.63 24.52 -19.42
CA ARG A 250 0.91 25.94 -19.32
C ARG A 250 1.38 26.35 -17.93
N GLY A 251 0.75 25.73 -16.92
CA GLY A 251 1.02 25.99 -15.53
C GLY A 251 1.94 24.97 -14.87
N ARG A 252 2.33 25.25 -13.62
CA ARG A 252 3.07 24.30 -12.80
C ARG A 252 2.15 23.16 -12.35
N SER A 253 2.70 21.97 -12.27
CA SER A 253 1.96 20.77 -11.85
C SER A 253 2.89 19.76 -11.19
N PHE A 254 2.30 18.87 -10.40
CA PHE A 254 3.00 17.71 -9.86
C PHE A 254 2.04 16.53 -9.66
N LEU A 255 2.61 15.33 -9.55
CA LEU A 255 1.92 14.06 -9.30
C LEU A 255 2.44 13.48 -8.00
N VAL A 256 1.56 12.88 -7.19
CA VAL A 256 1.93 12.01 -6.07
C VAL A 256 1.15 10.71 -6.20
N ARG A 257 1.86 9.59 -6.28
CA ARG A 257 1.27 8.25 -6.45
C ARG A 257 1.67 7.30 -5.33
N TYR A 258 0.69 6.59 -4.78
CA TYR A 258 0.87 5.49 -3.85
C TYR A 258 0.14 4.24 -4.39
N ALA A 259 0.85 3.38 -5.11
CA ALA A 259 0.27 2.28 -5.89
C ALA A 259 -0.76 2.80 -6.92
N ASP A 260 -2.01 2.35 -6.83
CA ASP A 260 -3.14 2.75 -7.66
C ASP A 260 -3.87 4.03 -7.17
N ASP A 261 -3.55 4.49 -5.97
CA ASP A 261 -4.09 5.72 -5.38
C ASP A 261 -3.18 6.91 -5.72
N PHE A 262 -3.67 7.90 -6.47
CA PHE A 262 -2.84 9.04 -6.86
C PHE A 262 -3.63 10.34 -7.04
N VAL A 263 -2.91 11.43 -6.86
CA VAL A 263 -3.42 12.79 -7.05
C VAL A 263 -2.50 13.59 -7.97
N MET A 264 -3.09 14.36 -8.87
CA MET A 264 -2.41 15.31 -9.73
C MET A 264 -2.82 16.72 -9.33
N VAL A 265 -1.86 17.63 -9.19
CA VAL A 265 -2.13 19.02 -8.78
C VAL A 265 -1.68 19.96 -9.88
N PHE A 266 -2.49 20.97 -10.19
CA PHE A 266 -2.29 21.91 -11.27
C PHE A 266 -2.49 23.35 -10.77
N SER A 267 -1.65 24.28 -11.20
CA SER A 267 -1.91 25.71 -10.96
C SER A 267 -3.08 26.23 -11.80
N GLU A 268 -3.28 25.68 -13.00
CA GLU A 268 -4.28 26.12 -13.96
C GLU A 268 -5.42 25.11 -14.11
N GLN A 269 -6.68 25.61 -14.10
CA GLN A 269 -7.88 24.78 -14.25
C GLN A 269 -7.96 24.11 -15.64
N GLU A 270 -7.61 24.87 -16.67
CA GLU A 270 -7.65 24.38 -18.04
C GLU A 270 -6.74 23.16 -18.25
N ASP A 271 -5.54 23.21 -17.68
CA ASP A 271 -4.61 22.08 -17.72
C ASP A 271 -5.18 20.85 -17.02
N ALA A 272 -5.78 21.03 -15.83
CA ALA A 272 -6.42 19.95 -15.09
C ALA A 272 -7.57 19.31 -15.89
N LEU A 273 -8.44 20.11 -16.52
CA LEU A 273 -9.55 19.63 -17.36
C LEU A 273 -9.05 18.91 -18.62
N ARG A 274 -7.99 19.41 -19.25
CA ARG A 274 -7.35 18.75 -20.40
C ARG A 274 -6.78 17.41 -20.01
N VAL A 275 -6.03 17.35 -18.90
CA VAL A 275 -5.43 16.10 -18.43
C VAL A 275 -6.50 15.09 -18.03
N GLN A 276 -7.55 15.48 -17.34
CA GLN A 276 -8.66 14.59 -16.98
C GLN A 276 -9.27 13.89 -18.22
N ARG A 277 -9.48 14.63 -19.33
CA ARG A 277 -10.01 14.07 -20.56
C ARG A 277 -9.07 13.09 -21.25
N VAL A 278 -7.77 13.41 -21.31
CA VAL A 278 -6.80 12.55 -21.99
C VAL A 278 -6.38 11.36 -21.13
N LEU A 279 -6.39 11.49 -19.80
CA LEU A 279 -6.08 10.42 -18.84
C LEU A 279 -7.03 9.22 -19.02
N ALA A 280 -8.33 9.48 -19.14
CA ALA A 280 -9.33 8.43 -19.38
C ALA A 280 -9.05 7.65 -20.68
N LYS A 281 -8.70 8.38 -21.76
CA LYS A 281 -8.34 7.77 -23.05
C LYS A 281 -7.03 6.97 -22.95
N ARG A 282 -6.03 7.50 -22.26
CA ARG A 282 -4.74 6.82 -22.01
C ARG A 282 -4.97 5.50 -21.29
N PHE A 283 -5.72 5.52 -20.18
CA PHE A 283 -5.98 4.35 -19.36
C PHE A 283 -6.78 3.29 -20.12
N ALA A 284 -7.80 3.69 -20.90
CA ALA A 284 -8.58 2.77 -21.72
C ALA A 284 -7.72 1.97 -22.73
N ARG A 285 -6.66 2.57 -23.29
CA ARG A 285 -5.71 1.86 -24.17
C ARG A 285 -5.00 0.71 -23.49
N PHE A 286 -4.86 0.79 -22.14
CA PHE A 286 -4.22 -0.24 -21.31
C PHE A 286 -5.22 -1.09 -20.53
N GLY A 287 -6.50 -1.07 -20.89
CA GLY A 287 -7.54 -1.87 -20.25
C GLY A 287 -7.97 -1.33 -18.88
N LEU A 288 -7.51 -0.14 -18.47
CA LEU A 288 -7.87 0.49 -17.21
C LEU A 288 -9.05 1.42 -17.36
N THR A 289 -9.93 1.46 -16.37
CA THR A 289 -11.10 2.35 -16.36
C THR A 289 -11.07 3.23 -15.10
N LEU A 290 -11.22 4.53 -15.27
CA LEU A 290 -11.38 5.46 -14.15
C LEU A 290 -12.76 5.29 -13.51
N HIS A 291 -12.82 5.39 -12.18
CA HIS A 291 -14.09 5.34 -11.46
C HIS A 291 -14.85 6.67 -11.66
N PRO A 292 -16.04 6.68 -12.31
CA PRO A 292 -16.68 7.92 -12.74
C PRO A 292 -17.11 8.83 -11.57
N GLU A 293 -17.55 8.23 -10.46
CA GLU A 293 -18.04 8.99 -9.29
C GLU A 293 -16.94 9.40 -8.32
N LYS A 294 -15.81 8.68 -8.30
CA LYS A 294 -14.73 8.94 -7.35
C LYS A 294 -13.61 9.78 -7.95
N THR A 295 -13.46 9.74 -9.29
CA THR A 295 -12.51 10.64 -9.95
C THR A 295 -13.06 12.05 -9.99
N ARG A 296 -12.43 12.98 -9.28
CA ARG A 296 -12.95 14.33 -9.06
C ARG A 296 -11.88 15.39 -9.27
N LEU A 297 -12.28 16.48 -9.90
CA LEU A 297 -11.50 17.71 -9.93
C LEU A 297 -11.96 18.64 -8.83
N VAL A 298 -11.06 18.94 -7.89
CA VAL A 298 -11.37 19.73 -6.69
C VAL A 298 -10.61 21.06 -6.73
N PRO A 299 -11.31 22.21 -6.63
CA PRO A 299 -10.66 23.50 -6.44
C PRO A 299 -10.04 23.53 -5.03
N PHE A 300 -8.71 23.61 -4.95
CA PHE A 300 -7.97 23.58 -3.69
C PHE A 300 -7.01 24.78 -3.57
N CYS A 301 -7.40 25.93 -4.11
CA CYS A 301 -6.60 27.14 -4.07
C CYS A 301 -6.49 27.69 -2.64
N ARG A 302 -5.31 28.24 -2.28
CA ARG A 302 -5.12 28.91 -1.00
C ARG A 302 -6.05 30.10 -0.87
N PRO A 303 -6.86 30.22 0.22
CA PRO A 303 -7.76 31.34 0.39
C PRO A 303 -7.02 32.66 0.51
N PRO A 304 -7.63 33.78 0.06
CA PRO A 304 -7.05 35.11 0.20
C PRO A 304 -6.83 35.50 1.65
N LYS A 305 -5.90 36.42 1.91
CA LYS A 305 -5.62 36.92 3.28
C LYS A 305 -6.81 37.71 3.84
N SER A 306 -7.53 38.42 2.99
CA SER A 306 -8.65 39.31 3.30
C SER A 306 -10.00 38.62 3.43
N GLY A 307 -10.14 37.63 4.28
CA GLY A 307 -11.39 37.24 4.92
C GLY A 307 -12.64 36.87 4.09
N GLY A 308 -12.54 36.46 2.83
CA GLY A 308 -13.66 35.84 2.10
C GLY A 308 -13.88 34.38 2.48
N ARG A 309 -15.13 33.86 2.40
CA ARG A 309 -15.36 32.41 2.52
C ARG A 309 -14.58 31.70 1.40
N PRO A 310 -13.65 30.80 1.73
CA PRO A 310 -12.89 30.14 0.71
C PRO A 310 -13.79 29.20 -0.08
N HIS A 311 -13.92 29.40 -1.38
CA HIS A 311 -14.42 28.38 -2.30
C HIS A 311 -13.33 27.28 -2.49
N THR A 312 -12.86 26.73 -1.38
CA THR A 312 -11.88 25.67 -1.42
C THR A 312 -12.53 24.36 -1.05
N GLY A 313 -12.42 23.38 -1.94
CA GLY A 313 -12.87 22.04 -1.69
C GLY A 313 -12.02 21.30 -0.65
N SER A 314 -12.35 20.06 -0.45
CA SER A 314 -11.55 19.09 0.30
C SER A 314 -11.45 17.80 -0.49
N PHE A 315 -10.37 17.08 -0.32
CA PHE A 315 -10.17 15.77 -0.94
C PHE A 315 -9.56 14.80 0.06
N ASP A 316 -9.78 13.52 -0.17
CA ASP A 316 -9.22 12.45 0.65
C ASP A 316 -8.05 11.80 -0.08
N PHE A 317 -6.91 11.65 0.60
CA PHE A 317 -5.77 10.89 0.09
C PHE A 317 -5.11 10.10 1.21
N LEU A 318 -4.84 8.83 0.98
CA LEU A 318 -4.23 7.89 1.94
C LEU A 318 -4.90 7.91 3.33
N GLY A 319 -6.23 8.03 3.34
CA GLY A 319 -7.01 8.00 4.58
C GLY A 319 -7.05 9.30 5.38
N PHE A 320 -6.56 10.40 4.80
CA PHE A 320 -6.65 11.74 5.36
C PHE A 320 -7.48 12.67 4.48
N THR A 321 -8.34 13.46 5.09
CA THR A 321 -9.02 14.58 4.43
C THR A 321 -8.12 15.81 4.51
N HIS A 322 -7.81 16.38 3.35
CA HIS A 322 -7.01 17.59 3.17
C HIS A 322 -7.93 18.81 3.06
N THR A 323 -7.63 19.85 3.84
CA THR A 323 -8.39 21.14 3.86
C THR A 323 -7.44 22.30 4.13
N TRP A 324 -7.74 23.48 3.63
CA TRP A 324 -7.07 24.70 4.09
C TRP A 324 -7.60 25.11 5.47
N GLY A 325 -6.71 25.55 6.34
CA GLY A 325 -7.05 26.07 7.67
C GLY A 325 -6.01 27.05 8.21
N ARG A 326 -6.40 27.86 9.19
CA ARG A 326 -5.48 28.80 9.83
C ARG A 326 -4.54 28.08 10.81
N SER A 327 -3.26 28.34 10.72
CA SER A 327 -2.26 27.92 11.73
C SER A 327 -2.47 28.73 13.03
N ARG A 328 -1.75 28.38 14.10
CA ARG A 328 -1.75 29.16 15.35
C ARG A 328 -1.24 30.59 15.14
N ARG A 329 -0.40 30.82 14.15
CA ARG A 329 0.12 32.15 13.76
C ARG A 329 -0.77 32.88 12.77
N GLY A 330 -1.98 32.38 12.47
CA GLY A 330 -2.94 32.99 11.54
C GLY A 330 -2.65 32.73 10.07
N ASN A 331 -1.57 32.07 9.71
CA ASN A 331 -1.23 31.75 8.32
C ASN A 331 -2.07 30.59 7.79
N TRP A 332 -2.37 30.59 6.49
CA TRP A 332 -2.99 29.47 5.83
C TRP A 332 -2.03 28.29 5.72
N ALA A 333 -2.51 27.11 6.13
CA ALA A 333 -1.77 25.85 6.05
C ALA A 333 -2.72 24.71 5.62
N VAL A 334 -2.18 23.72 4.95
CA VAL A 334 -2.92 22.51 4.64
C VAL A 334 -3.10 21.67 5.92
N ARG A 335 -4.34 21.41 6.30
CA ARG A 335 -4.68 20.57 7.44
C ARG A 335 -5.02 19.17 6.95
N ARG A 336 -4.45 18.18 7.60
CA ARG A 336 -4.71 16.76 7.35
C ARG A 336 -5.42 16.17 8.56
N LYS A 337 -6.65 15.73 8.38
CA LYS A 337 -7.45 15.07 9.42
C LYS A 337 -7.75 13.65 8.99
N THR A 338 -7.83 12.72 9.93
CA THR A 338 -8.35 11.38 9.66
C THR A 338 -9.67 11.46 8.90
N ALA A 339 -9.75 10.85 7.73
CA ALA A 339 -10.98 10.85 6.93
C ALA A 339 -12.13 10.22 7.69
N LYS A 340 -13.34 10.85 7.61
CA LYS A 340 -14.53 10.47 8.39
C LYS A 340 -14.85 8.97 8.26
N GLY A 341 -14.80 8.45 7.03
CA GLY A 341 -15.06 7.03 6.77
C GLY A 341 -14.04 6.11 7.45
N ARG A 342 -12.77 6.49 7.47
CA ARG A 342 -11.69 5.73 8.13
C ARG A 342 -11.84 5.74 9.65
N PHE A 343 -12.15 6.91 10.23
CA PHE A 343 -12.40 7.08 11.66
C PHE A 343 -13.57 6.20 12.13
N THR A 344 -14.71 6.30 11.47
CA THR A 344 -15.92 5.54 11.82
C THR A 344 -15.69 4.03 11.67
N ARG A 345 -15.01 3.60 10.61
CA ARG A 345 -14.65 2.19 10.38
C ARG A 345 -13.77 1.65 11.49
N ALA A 346 -12.72 2.36 11.88
CA ALA A 346 -11.83 1.94 12.95
C ALA A 346 -12.57 1.77 14.28
N LEU A 347 -13.46 2.69 14.63
CA LEU A 347 -14.32 2.58 15.82
C LEU A 347 -15.29 1.39 15.73
N ARG A 348 -15.90 1.16 14.57
CA ARG A 348 -16.80 0.01 14.34
C ARG A 348 -16.06 -1.31 14.54
N THR A 349 -14.85 -1.43 13.99
CA THR A 349 -14.02 -2.64 14.15
C THR A 349 -13.67 -2.89 15.63
N ILE A 350 -13.30 -1.85 16.37
CA ILE A 350 -13.03 -1.95 17.81
C ILE A 350 -14.31 -2.33 18.57
N ASN A 351 -15.43 -1.73 18.25
CA ASN A 351 -16.72 -2.04 18.88
C ASN A 351 -17.14 -3.51 18.65
N GLN A 352 -17.00 -4.02 17.43
CA GLN A 352 -17.29 -5.43 17.11
C GLN A 352 -16.36 -6.37 17.85
N TRP A 353 -15.06 -6.06 17.86
CA TRP A 353 -14.07 -6.85 18.60
C TRP A 353 -14.37 -6.85 20.12
N LEU A 354 -14.66 -5.71 20.73
CA LEU A 354 -15.03 -5.62 22.13
C LEU A 354 -16.30 -6.42 22.46
N ARG A 355 -17.26 -6.45 21.53
CA ARG A 355 -18.48 -7.28 21.67
C ARG A 355 -18.14 -8.78 21.78
N SER A 356 -17.26 -9.28 20.90
CA SER A 356 -16.84 -10.68 20.93
C SER A 356 -15.91 -10.98 22.11
N ALA A 357 -15.01 -10.06 22.44
CA ALA A 357 -14.02 -10.20 23.49
C ALA A 357 -14.51 -9.82 24.90
N ARG A 358 -15.80 -9.46 25.09
CA ARG A 358 -16.30 -8.88 26.34
C ARG A 358 -16.09 -9.77 27.58
N HIS A 359 -16.05 -11.09 27.39
CA HIS A 359 -15.84 -12.07 28.48
C HIS A 359 -14.39 -12.43 28.76
N LEU A 360 -13.46 -11.99 27.90
CA LEU A 360 -12.03 -12.20 28.14
C LEU A 360 -11.55 -11.47 29.43
N PRO A 361 -10.46 -11.92 30.07
CA PRO A 361 -9.83 -11.18 31.15
C PRO A 361 -9.55 -9.72 30.76
N VAL A 362 -9.74 -8.80 31.70
CA VAL A 362 -9.58 -7.35 31.47
C VAL A 362 -8.18 -7.01 30.96
N GLU A 363 -7.17 -7.67 31.51
CA GLU A 363 -5.78 -7.52 31.11
C GLU A 363 -5.57 -7.85 29.63
N GLN A 364 -6.09 -8.97 29.16
CA GLN A 364 -6.00 -9.37 27.75
C GLN A 364 -6.71 -8.36 26.83
N GLN A 365 -7.85 -7.83 27.28
CA GLN A 365 -8.53 -6.77 26.55
C GLN A 365 -7.69 -5.49 26.47
N ALA A 366 -7.04 -5.10 27.58
CA ALA A 366 -6.17 -3.92 27.63
C ALA A 366 -4.95 -4.06 26.70
N ILE A 367 -4.30 -5.22 26.70
CA ILE A 367 -3.16 -5.53 25.81
C ILE A 367 -3.59 -5.41 24.34
N ALA A 368 -4.70 -6.04 23.98
CA ALA A 368 -5.20 -6.03 22.60
C ALA A 368 -5.68 -4.63 22.14
N LEU A 369 -6.39 -3.88 23.01
CA LEU A 369 -6.75 -2.48 22.75
C LEU A 369 -5.51 -1.61 22.62
N GLY A 370 -4.52 -1.81 23.48
CA GLY A 370 -3.25 -1.11 23.40
C GLY A 370 -2.52 -1.31 22.08
N ALA A 371 -2.50 -2.53 21.55
CA ALA A 371 -1.94 -2.84 20.25
C ALA A 371 -2.71 -2.14 19.11
N LYS A 372 -4.06 -2.20 19.14
CA LYS A 372 -4.91 -1.52 18.14
C LYS A 372 -4.75 0.00 18.14
N LEU A 373 -4.65 0.60 19.34
CA LEU A 373 -4.43 2.04 19.50
C LEU A 373 -3.03 2.45 19.02
N ARG A 374 -1.97 1.69 19.36
CA ARG A 374 -0.61 1.95 18.86
C ARG A 374 -0.57 1.94 17.34
N GLY A 375 -1.15 0.94 16.68
CA GLY A 375 -1.23 0.88 15.22
C GLY A 375 -1.98 2.06 14.62
N HIS A 376 -3.11 2.47 15.22
CA HIS A 376 -3.86 3.63 14.77
C HIS A 376 -3.05 4.93 14.94
N PHE A 377 -2.41 5.14 16.07
CA PHE A 377 -1.61 6.34 16.33
C PHE A 377 -0.33 6.37 15.48
N GLN A 378 0.28 5.22 15.20
CA GLN A 378 1.43 5.13 14.33
C GLN A 378 1.10 5.60 12.90
N TYR A 379 -0.07 5.28 12.37
CA TYR A 379 -0.47 5.70 11.03
C TYR A 379 -1.03 7.13 11.01
N TYR A 380 -1.99 7.43 11.90
CA TYR A 380 -2.69 8.72 11.90
C TYR A 380 -2.02 9.82 12.75
N GLY A 381 -0.90 9.52 13.39
CA GLY A 381 -0.18 10.40 14.30
C GLY A 381 0.67 11.47 13.64
N ILE A 382 0.09 12.24 12.71
CA ILE A 382 0.76 13.35 12.00
C ILE A 382 0.39 14.71 12.59
N LEU A 383 1.21 15.72 12.30
CA LEU A 383 0.95 17.11 12.74
C LEU A 383 -0.40 17.59 12.19
N GLY A 384 -1.19 18.26 13.05
CA GLY A 384 -2.52 18.77 12.70
C GLY A 384 -3.67 17.79 12.97
N ASN A 385 -3.41 16.50 13.28
CA ASN A 385 -4.44 15.49 13.51
C ASN A 385 -4.66 15.13 14.99
N SER A 386 -4.05 15.84 15.94
CA SER A 386 -4.12 15.53 17.39
C SER A 386 -5.54 15.47 17.93
N VAL A 387 -6.42 16.37 17.49
CA VAL A 387 -7.84 16.41 17.91
C VAL A 387 -8.56 15.11 17.52
N ALA A 388 -8.36 14.62 16.30
CA ALA A 388 -8.97 13.36 15.85
C ALA A 388 -8.45 12.16 16.65
N LEU A 389 -7.14 12.14 16.96
CA LEU A 389 -6.53 11.07 17.77
C LEU A 389 -7.04 11.08 19.21
N SER A 390 -7.12 12.25 19.84
CA SER A 390 -7.65 12.38 21.22
C SER A 390 -9.12 11.95 21.27
N ARG A 391 -9.92 12.36 20.27
CA ARG A 391 -11.31 11.92 20.16
C ARG A 391 -11.39 10.40 19.96
N PHE A 392 -10.56 9.82 19.10
CA PHE A 392 -10.53 8.37 18.89
C PHE A 392 -10.20 7.61 20.18
N HIS A 393 -9.20 8.06 20.92
CA HIS A 393 -8.82 7.50 22.22
C HIS A 393 -10.00 7.57 23.23
N TYR A 394 -10.68 8.70 23.30
CA TYR A 394 -11.85 8.87 24.17
C TYR A 394 -13.00 7.92 23.79
N GLU A 395 -13.36 7.86 22.50
CA GLU A 395 -14.41 6.96 22.00
C GLU A 395 -14.10 5.48 22.28
N VAL A 396 -12.83 5.06 22.15
CA VAL A 396 -12.41 3.69 22.51
C VAL A 396 -12.61 3.42 24.01
N ARG A 397 -12.30 4.37 24.89
CA ARG A 397 -12.58 4.24 26.33
C ARG A 397 -14.07 4.09 26.61
N CYS A 398 -14.91 4.88 25.94
CA CYS A 398 -16.36 4.78 26.04
C CYS A 398 -16.88 3.41 25.59
N LEU A 399 -16.37 2.90 24.45
CA LEU A 399 -16.72 1.58 23.93
C LEU A 399 -16.27 0.47 24.90
N TRP A 400 -15.08 0.57 25.46
CA TRP A 400 -14.59 -0.42 26.41
C TRP A 400 -15.45 -0.46 27.68
N ARG A 401 -15.75 0.70 28.29
CA ARG A 401 -16.67 0.81 29.44
C ARG A 401 -18.04 0.20 29.10
N LYS A 402 -18.60 0.53 27.91
CA LYS A 402 -19.89 -0.02 27.45
C LYS A 402 -19.91 -1.55 27.46
N TRP A 403 -18.86 -2.20 26.94
CA TRP A 403 -18.84 -3.67 26.83
C TRP A 403 -18.45 -4.35 28.15
N LEU A 404 -17.71 -3.72 29.02
CA LEU A 404 -17.51 -4.17 30.39
C LEU A 404 -18.80 -4.15 31.19
N SER A 405 -19.61 -3.09 31.02
CA SER A 405 -20.96 -2.98 31.64
C SER A 405 -21.98 -3.98 31.07
N ARG A 406 -21.66 -4.70 30.00
CA ARG A 406 -22.54 -5.69 29.36
C ARG A 406 -22.06 -7.13 29.50
N ARG A 407 -21.22 -7.41 30.51
CA ARG A 407 -20.77 -8.76 30.84
C ARG A 407 -21.88 -9.60 31.53
N SER A 408 -22.70 -8.95 32.32
CA SER A 408 -23.88 -9.53 32.94
C SER A 408 -24.95 -8.45 33.16
N GLN A 409 -26.14 -8.82 33.55
CA GLN A 409 -27.22 -7.87 33.82
C GLN A 409 -26.89 -6.91 34.96
N ARG A 410 -26.03 -7.31 35.92
CA ARG A 410 -25.61 -6.52 37.08
C ARG A 410 -24.25 -5.83 36.91
N ALA A 411 -23.55 -6.04 35.80
CA ALA A 411 -22.19 -5.52 35.58
C ALA A 411 -22.17 -4.09 35.05
N TYR A 412 -22.73 -3.15 35.79
CA TYR A 412 -22.62 -1.73 35.45
C TYR A 412 -21.27 -1.16 35.92
N VAL A 413 -20.51 -0.56 35.01
CA VAL A 413 -19.23 0.07 35.28
C VAL A 413 -19.37 1.58 35.25
N THR A 414 -19.18 2.25 36.40
CA THR A 414 -19.15 3.72 36.52
C THR A 414 -17.87 4.29 35.92
N TRP A 415 -17.82 5.60 35.70
CA TRP A 415 -16.59 6.25 35.24
C TRP A 415 -15.46 6.18 36.27
N ASP A 416 -15.77 6.24 37.57
CA ASP A 416 -14.76 6.10 38.64
C ASP A 416 -14.14 4.70 38.66
N GLN A 417 -14.96 3.66 38.47
CA GLN A 417 -14.47 2.30 38.31
C GLN A 417 -13.62 2.14 37.03
N MET A 418 -14.07 2.77 35.93
CA MET A 418 -13.32 2.76 34.67
C MET A 418 -11.97 3.48 34.81
N ASN A 419 -11.92 4.61 35.53
CA ASN A 419 -10.67 5.35 35.76
C ASN A 419 -9.70 4.53 36.64
N ARG A 420 -10.17 3.84 37.69
CA ARG A 420 -9.36 2.90 38.48
C ARG A 420 -8.83 1.74 37.63
N LEU A 421 -9.64 1.22 36.71
CA LEU A 421 -9.26 0.18 35.78
C LEU A 421 -8.19 0.69 34.79
N LEU A 422 -8.34 1.90 34.26
CA LEU A 422 -7.35 2.55 33.38
C LEU A 422 -6.05 2.87 34.10
N ALA A 423 -6.08 3.15 35.41
CA ALA A 423 -4.87 3.32 36.22
C ALA A 423 -4.09 1.99 36.33
N ARG A 424 -4.80 0.86 36.48
CA ARG A 424 -4.19 -0.48 36.53
C ARG A 424 -3.77 -1.01 35.16
N TYR A 425 -4.54 -0.74 34.12
CA TYR A 425 -4.33 -1.19 32.74
C TYR A 425 -4.35 0.01 31.79
N PRO A 426 -3.27 0.81 31.74
CA PRO A 426 -3.23 2.04 30.99
C PRO A 426 -3.28 1.79 29.47
N LEU A 427 -4.14 2.52 28.78
CA LEU A 427 -4.13 2.56 27.32
C LEU A 427 -3.07 3.56 26.83
N PRO A 428 -2.40 3.27 25.71
CA PRO A 428 -1.39 4.18 25.15
C PRO A 428 -2.01 5.53 24.83
N PRO A 429 -1.38 6.65 25.25
CA PRO A 429 -1.89 7.99 24.97
C PRO A 429 -1.82 8.32 23.48
N ALA A 430 -2.70 9.21 23.04
CA ALA A 430 -2.66 9.75 21.69
C ALA A 430 -1.36 10.55 21.47
N ARG A 431 -0.42 9.99 20.76
CA ARG A 431 0.87 10.62 20.43
C ARG A 431 0.99 10.91 18.94
N LEU A 432 1.84 11.89 18.60
CA LEU A 432 2.21 12.25 17.24
C LEU A 432 3.64 11.75 16.97
N PRO A 433 3.85 10.50 16.54
CA PRO A 433 5.19 9.95 16.32
C PRO A 433 5.94 10.67 15.18
N TRP A 434 5.21 11.27 14.24
CA TRP A 434 5.76 11.94 13.06
C TRP A 434 5.98 13.44 13.28
N ARG A 435 6.65 13.84 14.37
CA ARG A 435 6.95 15.23 14.69
C ARG A 435 8.16 15.80 13.94
N SER A 436 9.13 14.98 13.58
CA SER A 436 10.50 15.45 13.33
C SER A 436 10.73 16.10 11.98
N ARG A 437 9.97 15.73 10.93
CA ARG A 437 10.15 16.31 9.60
C ARG A 437 9.30 17.57 9.33
N GLN A 438 8.26 17.81 10.13
CA GLN A 438 7.28 18.88 9.91
C GLN A 438 7.57 20.19 10.65
N LEU A 439 8.59 20.25 11.50
CA LEU A 439 9.02 21.50 12.16
C LEU A 439 9.55 22.55 11.16
N TRP A 440 9.87 22.13 9.96
CA TRP A 440 10.36 23.01 8.89
C TRP A 440 9.31 24.04 8.43
N LEU A 441 8.05 23.67 8.40
CA LEU A 441 6.93 24.51 7.96
C LEU A 441 6.36 25.41 9.06
N ALA A 442 6.77 25.25 10.31
CA ALA A 442 6.36 26.10 11.41
C ALA A 442 7.15 27.42 11.48
N ASN A 443 8.24 27.51 10.73
CA ASN A 443 9.13 28.67 10.71
C ASN A 443 8.99 29.55 9.44
N LEU A 444 8.15 29.15 8.49
CA LEU A 444 7.69 29.97 7.36
C LEU A 444 6.30 30.55 7.68
#